data_3f83559ee7a50aa5fb53facaf3ace2f0
#
_entry.id   3f83559ee7a50aa5fb53facaf3ace2f0
#
_cell.length_a   1.000
_cell.length_b   1.000
_cell.length_c   1.000
_cell.angle_alpha   90.00
_cell.angle_beta   90.00
_cell.angle_gamma   90.00
#
_symmetry.space_group_name_H-M   'P 1'
#
loop_
_entity.id
_entity.type
_entity.pdbx_description
1 polymer ?
#
loop_
_entity_poly.entity_id
_entity_poly.type
_entity_poly.pdbx_seq_one_letter_code
_entity_poly.pdbx_strand_id
1 'polypeptide(L)'
;MEKEFAISYADKLNRDFGGRAPEDIIAYIIENQRDRSAFSTSLGLEDQALTAMIARIDPGFPIFTLDTGRLFPETYDLIELTSLRYNVKIKVYFPDNQKVEEMVSGKGINLFYDSIENRKLCCHIRKIEPLKRALSGVDFWISGLRRDQSVTRENLSLAQYDPIYHKIKINPLINWTFDQVQSFIKINKVPYNPLHDKGFPSIGCQPCTRAVEPGEDIRSGRWWWENPEMKECGLHK
;
A
#
# COMPACT_ATOMS: atom_id res chain seq x y z
N MET A 1 13.58 -11.72 -12.77
CA MET A 1 14.85 -11.56 -12.02
C MET A 1 15.12 -12.84 -11.24
N GLU A 2 16.35 -13.35 -11.25
CA GLU A 2 16.72 -14.53 -10.48
C GLU A 2 16.72 -14.23 -8.97
N LYS A 3 16.30 -15.21 -8.16
CA LYS A 3 16.08 -15.04 -6.71
C LYS A 3 17.36 -14.62 -5.97
N GLU A 4 18.49 -15.32 -6.25
CA GLU A 4 19.77 -15.05 -5.59
C GLU A 4 20.29 -13.64 -5.89
N PHE A 5 20.18 -13.23 -7.14
CA PHE A 5 20.50 -11.85 -7.53
C PHE A 5 19.61 -10.84 -6.81
N ALA A 6 18.29 -11.11 -6.73
CA ALA A 6 17.35 -10.22 -6.05
C ALA A 6 17.67 -10.05 -4.56
N ILE A 7 18.03 -11.14 -3.86
CA ILE A 7 18.44 -11.10 -2.45
C ILE A 7 19.72 -10.28 -2.30
N SER A 8 20.75 -10.58 -3.08
CA SER A 8 22.03 -9.85 -3.03
C SER A 8 21.87 -8.36 -3.33
N TYR A 9 20.99 -8.02 -4.28
CA TYR A 9 20.70 -6.63 -4.62
C TYR A 9 19.94 -5.90 -3.51
N ALA A 10 18.97 -6.56 -2.88
CA ALA A 10 18.26 -6.03 -1.71
C ALA A 10 19.23 -5.77 -0.54
N ASP A 11 20.16 -6.70 -0.27
CA ASP A 11 21.18 -6.53 0.76
C ASP A 11 22.11 -5.34 0.46
N LYS A 12 22.49 -5.16 -0.82
CA LYS A 12 23.24 -3.97 -1.25
C LYS A 12 22.46 -2.69 -0.94
N LEU A 13 21.16 -2.62 -1.30
CA LEU A 13 20.33 -1.44 -1.03
C LEU A 13 20.22 -1.15 0.47
N ASN A 14 20.08 -2.17 1.31
CA ASN A 14 20.05 -2.01 2.77
C ASN A 14 21.34 -1.42 3.32
N ARG A 15 22.51 -1.88 2.83
CA ARG A 15 23.81 -1.31 3.24
C ARG A 15 23.99 0.12 2.79
N ASP A 16 23.62 0.43 1.55
CA ASP A 16 23.92 1.71 0.92
C ASP A 16 22.94 2.81 1.39
N PHE A 17 21.68 2.45 1.75
CA PHE A 17 20.60 3.39 2.03
C PHE A 17 19.94 3.23 3.41
N GLY A 18 20.29 2.21 4.19
CA GLY A 18 19.59 1.85 5.44
C GLY A 18 19.48 2.96 6.50
N GLY A 19 20.32 3.98 6.45
CA GLY A 19 20.32 5.13 7.37
C GLY A 19 20.12 6.48 6.67
N ARG A 20 19.80 6.49 5.38
CA ARG A 20 19.62 7.70 4.58
C ARG A 20 18.17 8.18 4.57
N ALA A 21 17.95 9.38 4.02
CA ALA A 21 16.60 9.91 3.81
C ALA A 21 15.82 9.04 2.79
N PRO A 22 14.49 8.94 2.93
CA PRO A 22 13.66 8.21 1.98
C PRO A 22 13.84 8.65 0.53
N GLU A 23 14.05 9.94 0.32
CA GLU A 23 14.26 10.54 -0.99
C GLU A 23 15.51 9.98 -1.69
N ASP A 24 16.56 9.61 -0.95
CA ASP A 24 17.82 9.12 -1.52
C ASP A 24 17.62 7.78 -2.23
N ILE A 25 16.92 6.83 -1.60
CA ILE A 25 16.64 5.54 -2.25
C ILE A 25 15.61 5.68 -3.36
N ILE A 26 14.62 6.57 -3.21
CA ILE A 26 13.64 6.85 -4.27
C ILE A 26 14.37 7.40 -5.49
N ALA A 27 15.23 8.40 -5.32
CA ALA A 27 16.03 8.97 -6.41
C ALA A 27 16.91 7.91 -7.08
N TYR A 28 17.61 7.09 -6.29
CA TYR A 28 18.43 6.01 -6.81
C TYR A 28 17.64 5.01 -7.67
N ILE A 29 16.44 4.60 -7.21
CA ILE A 29 15.59 3.67 -7.96
C ILE A 29 15.06 4.33 -9.24
N ILE A 30 14.65 5.59 -9.18
CA ILE A 30 14.19 6.33 -10.35
C ILE A 30 15.31 6.47 -11.38
N GLU A 31 16.51 6.80 -10.94
CA GLU A 31 17.68 6.98 -11.83
C GLU A 31 18.15 5.67 -12.48
N ASN A 32 18.15 4.57 -11.72
CA ASN A 32 18.83 3.34 -12.15
C ASN A 32 17.87 2.20 -12.56
N GLN A 33 16.60 2.21 -12.13
CA GLN A 33 15.65 1.11 -12.27
C GLN A 33 14.24 1.55 -12.67
N ARG A 34 14.05 2.77 -13.17
CA ARG A 34 12.76 3.39 -13.44
C ARG A 34 11.80 2.49 -14.23
N ASP A 35 12.24 1.98 -15.36
CA ASP A 35 11.40 1.23 -16.30
C ASP A 35 10.98 -0.16 -15.80
N ARG A 36 11.62 -0.61 -14.72
CA ARG A 36 11.35 -1.89 -14.06
C ARG A 36 10.76 -1.69 -12.68
N SER A 37 10.34 -0.48 -12.35
CA SER A 37 9.85 -0.09 -11.03
C SER A 37 8.43 0.44 -11.07
N ALA A 38 7.68 0.21 -9.98
CA ALA A 38 6.41 0.85 -9.76
C ALA A 38 6.15 1.07 -8.27
N PHE A 39 5.40 2.12 -7.96
CA PHE A 39 4.90 2.40 -6.62
C PHE A 39 3.43 2.03 -6.52
N SER A 40 3.08 1.22 -5.51
CA SER A 40 1.70 0.92 -5.17
C SER A 40 1.21 1.86 -4.09
N THR A 41 0.15 2.61 -4.35
CA THR A 41 -0.47 3.50 -3.36
C THR A 41 -1.83 2.97 -2.91
N SER A 42 -2.06 2.94 -1.61
CA SER A 42 -3.37 2.76 -0.99
C SER A 42 -4.05 4.11 -0.67
N LEU A 43 -3.36 5.23 -0.98
CA LEU A 43 -3.74 6.60 -0.62
C LEU A 43 -3.80 6.84 0.91
N GLY A 44 -3.19 5.96 1.71
CA GLY A 44 -2.92 6.21 3.13
C GLY A 44 -1.86 7.30 3.32
N LEU A 45 -1.68 7.78 4.56
CA LEU A 45 -0.76 8.90 4.86
C LEU A 45 0.67 8.63 4.38
N GLU A 46 1.18 7.42 4.62
CA GLU A 46 2.51 7.00 4.19
C GLU A 46 2.66 7.05 2.67
N ASP A 47 1.66 6.52 1.97
CA ASP A 47 1.67 6.47 0.51
C ASP A 47 1.53 7.87 -0.10
N GLN A 48 0.78 8.76 0.55
CA GLN A 48 0.68 10.17 0.14
C GLN A 48 2.00 10.91 0.35
N ALA A 49 2.73 10.65 1.44
CA ALA A 49 4.07 11.17 1.63
C ALA A 49 5.03 10.68 0.54
N LEU A 50 5.01 9.39 0.21
CA LEU A 50 5.81 8.82 -0.88
C LEU A 50 5.41 9.39 -2.24
N THR A 51 4.10 9.55 -2.51
CA THR A 51 3.64 10.19 -3.75
C THR A 51 4.23 11.59 -3.91
N ALA A 52 4.22 12.38 -2.82
CA ALA A 52 4.80 13.73 -2.85
C ALA A 52 6.32 13.73 -3.09
N MET A 53 7.06 12.78 -2.49
CA MET A 53 8.50 12.63 -2.70
C MET A 53 8.82 12.18 -4.14
N ILE A 54 8.14 11.15 -4.62
CA ILE A 54 8.30 10.62 -5.98
C ILE A 54 8.00 11.70 -7.02
N ALA A 55 6.88 12.41 -6.88
CA ALA A 55 6.46 13.44 -7.83
C ALA A 55 7.42 14.63 -7.92
N ARG A 56 8.16 14.93 -6.85
CA ARG A 56 9.23 15.97 -6.86
C ARG A 56 10.43 15.55 -7.68
N ILE A 57 10.70 14.26 -7.78
CA ILE A 57 11.86 13.70 -8.49
C ILE A 57 11.45 13.39 -9.93
N ASP A 58 10.36 12.65 -10.12
CA ASP A 58 9.81 12.27 -11.42
C ASP A 58 8.28 12.15 -11.36
N PRO A 59 7.53 13.17 -11.79
CA PRO A 59 6.06 13.10 -11.84
C PRO A 59 5.53 12.07 -12.85
N GLY A 60 6.38 11.57 -13.76
CA GLY A 60 6.06 10.51 -14.71
C GLY A 60 6.36 9.10 -14.20
N PHE A 61 6.80 8.93 -12.95
CA PHE A 61 7.10 7.62 -12.38
C PHE A 61 5.84 6.74 -12.31
N PRO A 62 5.93 5.42 -12.60
CA PRO A 62 4.78 4.52 -12.58
C PRO A 62 4.18 4.40 -11.17
N ILE A 63 2.97 4.94 -10.98
CA ILE A 63 2.17 4.82 -9.74
C ILE A 63 0.88 4.08 -10.07
N PHE A 64 0.48 3.16 -9.19
CA PHE A 64 -0.79 2.47 -9.32
C PHE A 64 -1.52 2.31 -7.99
N THR A 65 -2.85 2.17 -8.09
CA THR A 65 -3.71 1.80 -6.96
C THR A 65 -4.63 0.64 -7.35
N LEU A 66 -5.18 -0.03 -6.35
CA LEU A 66 -6.14 -1.11 -6.51
C LEU A 66 -7.53 -0.61 -6.12
N ASP A 67 -8.41 -0.47 -7.09
CA ASP A 67 -9.83 -0.24 -6.78
C ASP A 67 -10.51 -1.59 -6.61
N THR A 68 -10.99 -1.83 -5.40
CA THR A 68 -11.70 -3.06 -5.04
C THR A 68 -13.18 -3.03 -5.43
N GLY A 69 -13.70 -1.89 -5.92
CA GLY A 69 -15.12 -1.60 -6.11
C GLY A 69 -15.86 -1.41 -4.77
N ARG A 70 -15.13 -1.25 -3.65
CA ARG A 70 -15.68 -1.07 -2.29
C ARG A 70 -14.89 -0.02 -1.49
N LEU A 71 -14.25 0.93 -2.15
CA LEU A 71 -13.55 2.03 -1.48
C LEU A 71 -14.55 3.07 -0.95
N PHE A 72 -14.07 3.91 -0.03
CA PHE A 72 -14.81 5.10 0.40
C PHE A 72 -14.87 6.15 -0.71
N PRO A 73 -15.95 6.94 -0.82
CA PRO A 73 -16.01 8.08 -1.75
C PRO A 73 -14.80 9.01 -1.62
N GLU A 74 -14.40 9.32 -0.38
CA GLU A 74 -13.26 10.18 -0.06
C GLU A 74 -11.93 9.63 -0.63
N THR A 75 -11.84 8.34 -0.85
CA THR A 75 -10.64 7.74 -1.49
C THR A 75 -10.62 8.02 -2.99
N TYR A 76 -11.78 7.98 -3.67
CA TYR A 76 -11.87 8.34 -5.08
C TYR A 76 -11.57 9.83 -5.30
N ASP A 77 -12.12 10.71 -4.47
CA ASP A 77 -11.83 12.15 -4.51
C ASP A 77 -10.33 12.41 -4.31
N LEU A 78 -9.69 11.66 -3.42
CA LEU A 78 -8.26 11.79 -3.16
C LEU A 78 -7.39 11.32 -4.34
N ILE A 79 -7.82 10.31 -5.13
CA ILE A 79 -7.10 9.90 -6.34
C ILE A 79 -7.03 11.08 -7.32
N GLU A 80 -8.15 11.74 -7.56
CA GLU A 80 -8.21 12.89 -8.45
C GLU A 80 -7.39 14.06 -7.92
N LEU A 81 -7.63 14.44 -6.66
CA LEU A 81 -6.91 15.53 -6.01
C LEU A 81 -5.39 15.34 -6.03
N THR A 82 -4.92 14.13 -5.76
CA THR A 82 -3.50 13.77 -5.78
C THR A 82 -2.93 13.89 -7.19
N SER A 83 -3.67 13.36 -8.18
CA SER A 83 -3.24 13.41 -9.58
C SER A 83 -3.12 14.85 -10.09
N LEU A 84 -4.08 15.71 -9.77
CA LEU A 84 -4.06 17.13 -10.11
C LEU A 84 -2.95 17.88 -9.37
N ARG A 85 -2.81 17.66 -8.06
CA ARG A 85 -1.84 18.37 -7.21
C ARG A 85 -0.40 18.17 -7.64
N TYR A 86 -0.06 16.94 -8.04
CA TYR A 86 1.32 16.52 -8.34
C TYR A 86 1.57 16.30 -9.83
N ASN A 87 0.56 16.49 -10.68
CA ASN A 87 0.62 16.17 -12.11
C ASN A 87 1.11 14.73 -12.37
N VAL A 88 0.63 13.78 -11.55
CA VAL A 88 0.95 12.35 -11.67
C VAL A 88 -0.22 11.58 -12.26
N LYS A 89 0.09 10.47 -12.95
CA LYS A 89 -0.92 9.52 -13.43
C LYS A 89 -0.97 8.31 -12.51
N ILE A 90 -2.03 8.18 -11.73
CA ILE A 90 -2.26 6.99 -10.91
C ILE A 90 -3.06 5.99 -11.74
N LYS A 91 -2.41 4.88 -12.12
CA LYS A 91 -3.08 3.78 -12.84
C LYS A 91 -3.96 2.99 -11.89
N VAL A 92 -5.24 2.88 -12.19
CA VAL A 92 -6.20 2.13 -11.37
C VAL A 92 -6.36 0.72 -11.92
N TYR A 93 -6.18 -0.29 -11.05
CA TYR A 93 -6.42 -1.69 -11.37
C TYR A 93 -7.67 -2.19 -10.67
N PHE A 94 -8.63 -2.66 -11.48
CA PHE A 94 -9.88 -3.23 -11.01
C PHE A 94 -9.81 -4.75 -10.90
N PRO A 95 -10.62 -5.40 -10.06
CA PRO A 95 -10.79 -6.85 -10.09
C PRO A 95 -11.42 -7.32 -11.40
N ASP A 96 -11.26 -8.60 -11.70
CA ASP A 96 -11.96 -9.25 -12.80
C ASP A 96 -13.47 -9.24 -12.51
N ASN A 97 -14.28 -8.70 -13.44
CA ASN A 97 -15.71 -8.51 -13.23
C ASN A 97 -16.45 -9.87 -13.13
N GLN A 98 -16.10 -10.85 -13.95
CA GLN A 98 -16.75 -12.15 -13.94
C GLN A 98 -16.54 -12.87 -12.59
N LYS A 99 -15.32 -12.87 -12.07
CA LYS A 99 -15.01 -13.44 -10.76
C LYS A 99 -15.73 -12.73 -9.61
N VAL A 100 -15.88 -11.40 -9.72
CA VAL A 100 -16.65 -10.63 -8.73
C VAL A 100 -18.12 -11.00 -8.79
N GLU A 101 -18.71 -11.10 -9.98
CA GLU A 101 -20.11 -11.47 -10.20
C GLU A 101 -20.38 -12.89 -9.68
N GLU A 102 -19.54 -13.88 -10.02
CA GLU A 102 -19.64 -15.24 -9.53
C GLU A 102 -19.56 -15.32 -8.01
N MET A 103 -18.58 -14.65 -7.41
CA MET A 103 -18.40 -14.61 -5.96
C MET A 103 -19.62 -14.01 -5.26
N VAL A 104 -20.11 -12.86 -5.74
CA VAL A 104 -21.21 -12.12 -5.12
C VAL A 104 -22.53 -12.85 -5.31
N SER A 105 -22.78 -13.42 -6.50
CA SER A 105 -24.00 -14.19 -6.78
C SER A 105 -24.06 -15.49 -5.99
N GLY A 106 -22.90 -16.14 -5.81
CA GLY A 106 -22.84 -17.41 -5.10
C GLY A 106 -22.79 -17.31 -3.58
N LYS A 107 -22.20 -16.23 -3.04
CA LYS A 107 -21.92 -16.10 -1.59
C LYS A 107 -22.48 -14.82 -0.95
N GLY A 108 -23.13 -13.95 -1.72
CA GLY A 108 -23.68 -12.71 -1.24
C GLY A 108 -22.71 -11.53 -1.29
N ILE A 109 -23.28 -10.31 -1.30
CA ILE A 109 -22.54 -9.06 -1.47
C ILE A 109 -21.59 -8.75 -0.28
N ASN A 110 -21.90 -9.25 0.91
CA ASN A 110 -21.16 -9.02 2.14
C ASN A 110 -20.57 -10.32 2.75
N LEU A 111 -20.27 -11.32 1.90
CA LEU A 111 -19.72 -12.62 2.28
C LEU A 111 -18.53 -12.56 3.27
N PHE A 112 -17.81 -11.46 3.31
CA PHE A 112 -16.64 -11.27 4.18
C PHE A 112 -16.98 -11.15 5.68
N TYR A 113 -18.27 -10.99 6.04
CA TYR A 113 -18.71 -11.05 7.43
C TYR A 113 -18.99 -12.49 7.90
N ASP A 114 -19.24 -13.42 6.96
CA ASP A 114 -19.70 -14.77 7.30
C ASP A 114 -18.55 -15.65 7.81
N SER A 115 -17.34 -15.48 7.24
CA SER A 115 -16.16 -16.22 7.69
C SER A 115 -14.85 -15.57 7.25
N ILE A 116 -13.76 -15.94 7.92
CA ILE A 116 -12.40 -15.53 7.55
C ILE A 116 -12.03 -16.01 6.15
N GLU A 117 -12.44 -17.21 5.76
CA GLU A 117 -12.21 -17.80 4.44
C GLU A 117 -12.91 -16.98 3.35
N ASN A 118 -14.16 -16.60 3.56
CA ASN A 118 -14.91 -15.75 2.64
C ASN A 118 -14.29 -14.34 2.55
N ARG A 119 -13.83 -13.76 3.66
CA ARG A 119 -13.10 -12.51 3.66
C ARG A 119 -11.79 -12.61 2.88
N LYS A 120 -11.02 -13.70 3.08
CA LYS A 120 -9.79 -13.98 2.32
C LYS A 120 -10.07 -14.15 0.83
N LEU A 121 -11.14 -14.86 0.46
CA LEU A 121 -11.58 -14.99 -0.93
C LEU A 121 -11.91 -13.64 -1.55
N CYS A 122 -12.68 -12.80 -0.87
CA CYS A 122 -12.99 -11.45 -1.31
C CYS A 122 -11.72 -10.62 -1.54
N CYS A 123 -10.77 -10.65 -0.58
CA CYS A 123 -9.48 -9.97 -0.72
C CYS A 123 -8.65 -10.55 -1.85
N HIS A 124 -8.68 -11.86 -2.07
CA HIS A 124 -7.96 -12.52 -3.16
C HIS A 124 -8.43 -11.99 -4.52
N ILE A 125 -9.72 -12.07 -4.79
CA ILE A 125 -10.30 -11.63 -6.06
C ILE A 125 -10.16 -10.12 -6.26
N ARG A 126 -10.43 -9.33 -5.20
CA ARG A 126 -10.50 -7.87 -5.32
C ARG A 126 -9.17 -7.14 -5.16
N LYS A 127 -8.12 -7.80 -4.63
CA LYS A 127 -6.82 -7.17 -4.35
C LYS A 127 -5.64 -7.96 -4.87
N ILE A 128 -5.52 -9.26 -4.49
CA ILE A 128 -4.31 -10.05 -4.77
C ILE A 128 -4.17 -10.29 -6.27
N GLU A 129 -5.23 -10.66 -6.98
CA GLU A 129 -5.18 -10.86 -8.42
C GLU A 129 -4.90 -9.56 -9.19
N PRO A 130 -5.57 -8.43 -8.92
CA PRO A 130 -5.19 -7.14 -9.52
C PRO A 130 -3.76 -6.72 -9.22
N LEU A 131 -3.25 -6.96 -7.98
CA LEU A 131 -1.87 -6.67 -7.64
C LEU A 131 -0.88 -7.49 -8.47
N LYS A 132 -1.13 -8.79 -8.68
CA LYS A 132 -0.31 -9.64 -9.55
C LYS A 132 -0.25 -9.08 -10.98
N ARG A 133 -1.36 -8.59 -11.51
CA ARG A 133 -1.39 -7.94 -12.83
C ARG A 133 -0.63 -6.62 -12.84
N ALA A 134 -0.76 -5.82 -11.80
CA ALA A 134 -0.07 -4.54 -11.68
C ALA A 134 1.46 -4.71 -11.60
N LEU A 135 1.93 -5.76 -10.91
CA LEU A 135 3.34 -6.09 -10.77
C LEU A 135 3.92 -6.92 -11.92
N SER A 136 3.10 -7.25 -12.94
CA SER A 136 3.59 -7.93 -14.14
C SER A 136 4.57 -7.01 -14.88
N GLY A 137 5.77 -7.49 -15.17
CA GLY A 137 6.83 -6.70 -15.82
C GLY A 137 7.64 -5.77 -14.90
N VAL A 138 7.27 -5.67 -13.60
CA VAL A 138 8.00 -4.89 -12.59
C VAL A 138 8.97 -5.81 -11.86
N ASP A 139 10.14 -5.31 -11.50
CA ASP A 139 11.10 -6.01 -10.64
C ASP A 139 11.26 -5.34 -9.27
N PHE A 140 11.05 -4.03 -9.20
CA PHE A 140 11.17 -3.24 -7.98
C PHE A 140 9.81 -2.67 -7.61
N TRP A 141 9.32 -3.05 -6.44
CA TRP A 141 8.02 -2.64 -5.92
C TRP A 141 8.18 -1.72 -4.72
N ILE A 142 7.90 -0.42 -4.91
CA ILE A 142 7.91 0.56 -3.82
C ILE A 142 6.58 0.49 -3.07
N SER A 143 6.63 0.52 -1.73
CA SER A 143 5.45 0.53 -0.85
C SER A 143 5.67 1.39 0.40
N GLY A 144 4.57 1.88 1.00
CA GLY A 144 4.57 2.73 2.19
C GLY A 144 4.58 1.98 3.52
N LEU A 145 5.24 0.81 3.59
CA LEU A 145 5.31 0.05 4.83
C LEU A 145 6.31 0.69 5.82
N ARG A 146 5.93 0.68 7.10
CA ARG A 146 6.79 1.07 8.25
C ARG A 146 6.81 -0.06 9.28
N ARG A 147 7.90 -0.22 10.02
CA ARG A 147 7.98 -1.20 11.12
C ARG A 147 6.96 -0.90 12.21
N ASP A 148 6.80 0.36 12.53
CA ASP A 148 5.93 0.87 13.59
C ASP A 148 4.41 0.69 13.34
N GLN A 149 4.01 0.21 12.15
CA GLN A 149 2.59 0.04 11.82
C GLN A 149 1.95 -1.20 12.47
N SER A 150 2.74 -2.22 12.78
CA SER A 150 2.23 -3.50 13.32
C SER A 150 3.38 -4.38 13.78
N VAL A 151 3.16 -5.16 14.84
CA VAL A 151 4.10 -6.20 15.33
C VAL A 151 4.51 -7.20 14.25
N THR A 152 3.65 -7.46 13.27
CA THR A 152 3.97 -8.35 12.13
C THR A 152 4.99 -7.74 11.16
N ARG A 153 5.37 -6.46 11.33
CA ARG A 153 6.26 -5.70 10.44
C ARG A 153 7.61 -5.36 11.06
N GLU A 154 7.87 -5.75 12.29
CA GLU A 154 9.12 -5.45 13.01
C GLU A 154 10.37 -5.93 12.26
N ASN A 155 10.28 -7.07 11.58
CA ASN A 155 11.39 -7.68 10.84
C ASN A 155 11.52 -7.20 9.38
N LEU A 156 10.72 -6.22 8.96
CA LEU A 156 10.83 -5.68 7.60
C LEU A 156 12.12 -4.85 7.44
N SER A 157 12.72 -4.98 6.26
CA SER A 157 13.89 -4.21 5.84
C SER A 157 13.50 -3.10 4.86
N LEU A 158 14.42 -2.14 4.65
CA LEU A 158 14.28 -1.10 3.63
C LEU A 158 14.09 -1.73 2.24
N ALA A 159 14.87 -2.75 1.93
CA ALA A 159 14.73 -3.55 0.72
C ALA A 159 14.74 -5.04 1.07
N GLN A 160 13.84 -5.82 0.45
CA GLN A 160 13.79 -7.27 0.65
C GLN A 160 13.22 -7.98 -0.57
N TYR A 161 13.64 -9.22 -0.79
CA TYR A 161 13.01 -10.08 -1.79
C TYR A 161 11.66 -10.57 -1.29
N ASP A 162 10.61 -10.32 -2.08
CA ASP A 162 9.26 -10.84 -1.83
C ASP A 162 9.10 -12.17 -2.58
N PRO A 163 8.98 -13.31 -1.86
CA PRO A 163 8.91 -14.64 -2.48
C PRO A 163 7.55 -14.94 -3.12
N ILE A 164 6.50 -14.18 -2.80
CA ILE A 164 5.15 -14.37 -3.32
C ILE A 164 5.02 -13.75 -4.71
N TYR A 165 5.55 -12.53 -4.85
CA TYR A 165 5.47 -11.79 -6.10
C TYR A 165 6.76 -11.85 -6.92
N HIS A 166 7.83 -12.44 -6.37
CA HIS A 166 9.17 -12.51 -6.99
C HIS A 166 9.72 -11.13 -7.37
N LYS A 167 9.64 -10.17 -6.43
CA LYS A 167 10.06 -8.77 -6.59
C LYS A 167 11.04 -8.36 -5.50
N ILE A 168 11.83 -7.33 -5.76
CA ILE A 168 12.51 -6.58 -4.70
C ILE A 168 11.51 -5.54 -4.21
N LYS A 169 11.05 -5.70 -2.99
CA LYS A 169 10.16 -4.77 -2.33
C LYS A 169 10.97 -3.71 -1.58
N ILE A 170 10.64 -2.45 -1.80
CA ILE A 170 11.36 -1.31 -1.23
C ILE A 170 10.39 -0.50 -0.39
N ASN A 171 10.77 -0.24 0.86
CA ASN A 171 9.98 0.44 1.86
C ASN A 171 10.74 1.70 2.34
N PRO A 172 10.72 2.82 1.60
CA PRO A 172 11.54 3.99 1.92
C PRO A 172 11.27 4.58 3.30
N LEU A 173 10.04 4.45 3.81
CA LEU A 173 9.62 4.95 5.12
C LEU A 173 9.78 3.95 6.25
N ILE A 174 10.54 2.86 6.05
CA ILE A 174 10.61 1.72 6.99
C ILE A 174 10.95 2.11 8.44
N ASN A 175 11.77 3.13 8.62
CA ASN A 175 12.24 3.63 9.91
C ASN A 175 11.44 4.86 10.41
N TRP A 176 10.47 5.37 9.66
CA TRP A 176 9.69 6.52 10.07
C TRP A 176 8.66 6.16 11.13
N THR A 177 8.52 7.06 12.11
CA THR A 177 7.40 7.00 13.07
C THR A 177 6.14 7.58 12.44
N PHE A 178 4.99 7.31 13.07
CA PHE A 178 3.72 7.90 12.64
C PHE A 178 3.76 9.43 12.71
N ASP A 179 4.37 9.99 13.76
CA ASP A 179 4.52 11.44 13.94
C ASP A 179 5.36 12.08 12.83
N GLN A 180 6.40 11.39 12.35
CA GLN A 180 7.20 11.86 11.22
C GLN A 180 6.37 11.91 9.94
N VAL A 181 5.53 10.90 9.69
CA VAL A 181 4.61 10.89 8.54
C VAL A 181 3.63 12.07 8.64
N GLN A 182 2.97 12.24 9.79
CA GLN A 182 2.01 13.34 9.99
C GLN A 182 2.67 14.71 9.85
N SER A 183 3.87 14.88 10.42
CA SER A 183 4.65 16.12 10.30
C SER A 183 4.99 16.43 8.85
N PHE A 184 5.42 15.42 8.08
CA PHE A 184 5.70 15.58 6.65
C PHE A 184 4.45 16.01 5.87
N ILE A 185 3.32 15.34 6.09
CA ILE A 185 2.02 15.66 5.47
C ILE A 185 1.65 17.13 5.74
N LYS A 186 1.73 17.54 7.01
CA LYS A 186 1.36 18.90 7.44
C LYS A 186 2.30 19.99 6.87
N ILE A 187 3.61 19.80 7.01
CA ILE A 187 4.61 20.78 6.57
C ILE A 187 4.55 20.97 5.05
N ASN A 188 4.39 19.87 4.30
CA ASN A 188 4.38 19.89 2.84
C ASN A 188 2.98 20.11 2.24
N LYS A 189 1.95 20.27 3.09
CA LYS A 189 0.54 20.42 2.67
C LYS A 189 0.13 19.33 1.67
N VAL A 190 0.51 18.08 1.97
CA VAL A 190 0.20 16.92 1.15
C VAL A 190 -1.29 16.63 1.28
N PRO A 191 -2.03 16.43 0.19
CA PRO A 191 -3.42 16.00 0.27
C PRO A 191 -3.52 14.62 0.94
N TYR A 192 -4.51 14.43 1.80
CA TYR A 192 -4.76 13.16 2.49
C TYR A 192 -6.26 12.93 2.67
N ASN A 193 -6.63 11.68 2.99
CA ASN A 193 -8.02 11.29 3.14
C ASN A 193 -8.63 11.94 4.40
N PRO A 194 -9.71 12.74 4.29
CA PRO A 194 -10.32 13.41 5.43
C PRO A 194 -10.93 12.47 6.48
N LEU A 195 -11.05 11.19 6.18
CA LEU A 195 -11.44 10.19 7.17
C LEU A 195 -10.40 10.04 8.30
N HIS A 196 -9.13 10.38 8.06
CA HIS A 196 -8.13 10.39 9.13
C HIS A 196 -8.52 11.36 10.25
N ASP A 197 -9.10 12.52 9.92
CA ASP A 197 -9.58 13.49 10.91
C ASP A 197 -10.88 13.05 11.62
N LYS A 198 -11.52 12.00 11.10
CA LYS A 198 -12.76 11.41 11.65
C LYS A 198 -12.50 10.11 12.42
N GLY A 199 -11.26 9.88 12.87
CA GLY A 199 -10.91 8.71 13.67
C GLY A 199 -10.66 7.42 12.86
N PHE A 200 -10.30 7.52 11.58
CA PHE A 200 -9.92 6.37 10.75
C PHE A 200 -8.39 6.34 10.54
N PRO A 201 -7.58 5.82 11.46
CA PRO A 201 -6.11 5.81 11.31
C PRO A 201 -5.63 4.85 10.21
N SER A 202 -6.42 3.83 9.88
CA SER A 202 -6.14 2.86 8.82
C SER A 202 -7.36 2.69 7.93
N ILE A 203 -7.25 3.10 6.66
CA ILE A 203 -8.35 3.09 5.69
C ILE A 203 -8.16 1.95 4.69
N GLY A 204 -9.25 1.26 4.36
CA GLY A 204 -9.31 0.24 3.32
C GLY A 204 -10.67 0.21 2.65
N CYS A 205 -11.19 -0.98 2.34
CA CYS A 205 -12.57 -1.09 1.84
C CYS A 205 -13.55 -0.57 2.90
N GLN A 206 -14.53 0.21 2.46
CA GLN A 206 -15.54 0.81 3.34
C GLN A 206 -16.23 -0.19 4.28
N PRO A 207 -16.76 -1.35 3.81
CA PRO A 207 -17.41 -2.31 4.71
C PRO A 207 -16.43 -3.06 5.64
N CYS A 208 -15.12 -2.91 5.44
CA CYS A 208 -14.09 -3.57 6.25
C CYS A 208 -13.31 -2.58 7.13
N THR A 209 -13.82 -1.37 7.30
CA THR A 209 -13.14 -0.30 8.02
C THR A 209 -14.13 0.51 8.84
N ARG A 210 -13.87 0.68 10.13
CA ARG A 210 -14.58 1.63 11.02
C ARG A 210 -13.59 2.63 11.63
N ALA A 211 -14.12 3.71 12.17
CA ALA A 211 -13.37 4.57 13.07
C ALA A 211 -12.93 3.80 14.32
N VAL A 212 -11.85 4.24 14.95
CA VAL A 212 -11.36 3.71 16.22
C VAL A 212 -11.60 4.72 17.33
N GLU A 213 -11.85 4.22 18.54
CA GLU A 213 -12.02 5.06 19.73
C GLU A 213 -10.63 5.46 20.27
N PRO A 214 -10.54 6.57 21.00
CA PRO A 214 -9.31 6.97 21.66
C PRO A 214 -8.75 5.85 22.57
N GLY A 215 -7.48 5.46 22.32
CA GLY A 215 -6.82 4.39 23.08
C GLY A 215 -6.92 2.99 22.45
N GLU A 216 -7.74 2.81 21.41
CA GLU A 216 -7.71 1.56 20.63
C GLU A 216 -6.46 1.48 19.74
N ASP A 217 -6.03 0.25 19.44
CA ASP A 217 -4.99 0.02 18.43
C ASP A 217 -5.36 0.61 17.07
N ILE A 218 -4.40 1.22 16.37
CA ILE A 218 -4.62 1.89 15.08
C ILE A 218 -5.20 0.99 13.99
N ARG A 219 -5.09 -0.33 14.12
CA ARG A 219 -5.67 -1.32 13.19
C ARG A 219 -6.92 -1.99 13.74
N SER A 220 -7.37 -1.68 14.96
CA SER A 220 -8.59 -2.25 15.56
C SER A 220 -9.81 -2.04 14.67
N GLY A 221 -9.89 -0.92 13.97
CA GLY A 221 -10.93 -0.59 13.00
C GLY A 221 -10.96 -1.43 11.73
N ARG A 222 -9.90 -2.22 11.45
CA ARG A 222 -9.84 -3.12 10.28
C ARG A 222 -10.37 -4.49 10.64
N TRP A 223 -11.35 -5.01 9.84
CA TRP A 223 -12.01 -6.29 10.12
C TRP A 223 -12.32 -6.43 11.62
N TRP A 224 -13.01 -5.44 12.21
CA TRP A 224 -13.26 -5.31 13.65
C TRP A 224 -14.00 -6.50 14.27
N TRP A 225 -14.59 -7.35 13.43
CA TRP A 225 -15.27 -8.59 13.82
C TRP A 225 -14.34 -9.82 13.89
N GLU A 226 -13.06 -9.68 13.53
CA GLU A 226 -12.07 -10.77 13.59
C GLU A 226 -11.10 -10.58 14.75
N ASN A 227 -10.50 -11.68 15.20
CA ASN A 227 -9.42 -11.64 16.18
C ASN A 227 -8.19 -10.90 15.61
N PRO A 228 -7.44 -10.14 16.45
CA PRO A 228 -6.30 -9.33 16.00
C PRO A 228 -5.25 -10.09 15.18
N GLU A 229 -4.96 -11.34 15.54
CA GLU A 229 -3.96 -12.20 14.90
C GLU A 229 -4.32 -12.57 13.44
N MET A 230 -5.60 -12.47 13.08
CA MET A 230 -6.10 -12.85 11.74
C MET A 230 -6.26 -11.65 10.80
N LYS A 231 -6.02 -10.43 11.27
CA LYS A 231 -6.30 -9.16 10.57
C LYS A 231 -5.27 -8.78 9.49
N GLU A 232 -5.01 -9.68 8.54
CA GLU A 232 -4.18 -9.40 7.38
C GLU A 232 -4.89 -9.75 6.05
N CYS A 233 -4.73 -8.87 5.04
CA CYS A 233 -5.35 -9.07 3.73
C CYS A 233 -4.53 -9.95 2.78
N GLY A 234 -3.30 -10.29 3.14
CA GLY A 234 -2.39 -11.10 2.33
C GLY A 234 -1.64 -10.36 1.23
N LEU A 235 -1.74 -9.03 1.15
CA LEU A 235 -0.93 -8.22 0.21
C LEU A 235 0.54 -8.15 0.62
N HIS A 236 0.82 -8.25 1.90
CA HIS A 236 2.15 -8.04 2.48
C HIS A 236 2.47 -9.15 3.49
N LYS A 237 2.48 -10.40 3.01
CA LYS A 237 2.88 -11.55 3.81
C LYS A 237 4.39 -11.77 3.70
#